data_4bf8d184b6f97dd9fcda4db6586692db
#
_entry.id   4bf8d184b6f97dd9fcda4db6586692db
#
_cell.length_a   1.000
_cell.length_b   1.000
_cell.length_c   1.000
_cell.angle_alpha   90.00
_cell.angle_beta   90.00
_cell.angle_gamma   90.00
#
_symmetry.space_group_name_H-M   'P 1'
#
loop_
_entity.id
_entity.type
_entity.pdbx_description
1 polymer ?
#
loop_
_entity_poly.entity_id
_entity_poly.type
_entity_poly.pdbx_seq_one_letter_code
_entity_poly.pdbx_strand_id
1 'polypeptide(L)'
;MFEQKICIVGDGLAGLIAAIILGKENVRVDLYSSNNKKNIFLDNRTTAISESNYQYIKNNLELSKQNLFWPCKKINLFFENEKKIINFLNFKEKKKNFMYIFQNKDLKKKLDKIILVKNNIKIIKKKIENIDNEKGFIALGKKKIFYDLIILSTGGTSKLYSTIDKGRSIEKNYEELALTAIIKHDSKIENASQFFLKEGPLAILPFNKKEFSTVWSINRHFFNSNKKNIEKILVEKIVALLKLKKIKNISNIQSYPINLNLKTKYFKKNVLILGDGLHTVHPMAGQGFNLVLRDIKKLKDLIFKALKLGLLIKNSFILKDFYNSRKPENNLFGLGINLTNMFFKNNKFFFPLKKRILNNIYRFNFIKKISRSISDKGILF
;
A
#
# COMPACT_ATOMS: atom_id res chain seq x y z
N MET A 1 28.46 -22.75 6.85
CA MET A 1 27.55 -21.68 7.30
C MET A 1 26.19 -22.30 7.58
N PHE A 2 25.62 -22.17 8.78
CA PHE A 2 24.31 -22.72 9.08
C PHE A 2 23.25 -22.07 8.23
N GLU A 3 22.41 -22.89 7.61
CA GLU A 3 21.33 -22.42 6.74
C GLU A 3 20.23 -21.72 7.55
N GLN A 4 20.03 -20.41 7.34
CA GLN A 4 19.01 -19.63 8.03
C GLN A 4 17.65 -19.84 7.38
N LYS A 5 16.59 -19.93 8.18
CA LYS A 5 15.23 -20.26 7.70
C LYS A 5 14.18 -19.25 8.13
N ILE A 6 13.53 -18.64 7.15
CA ILE A 6 12.44 -17.68 7.35
C ILE A 6 11.08 -18.30 6.98
N CYS A 7 10.09 -18.12 7.84
CA CYS A 7 8.70 -18.39 7.52
C CYS A 7 7.99 -17.09 7.14
N ILE A 8 7.24 -17.09 6.04
CA ILE A 8 6.35 -15.98 5.68
C ILE A 8 4.93 -16.52 5.58
N VAL A 9 4.01 -15.94 6.37
CA VAL A 9 2.60 -16.32 6.38
C VAL A 9 1.80 -15.27 5.62
N GLY A 10 1.28 -15.63 4.46
CA GLY A 10 0.51 -14.78 3.56
C GLY A 10 1.18 -14.53 2.21
N ASP A 11 0.46 -14.83 1.15
CA ASP A 11 0.87 -14.76 -0.27
C ASP A 11 0.30 -13.53 -1.01
N GLY A 12 -0.01 -12.47 -0.27
CA GLY A 12 -0.29 -11.15 -0.83
C GLY A 12 0.96 -10.49 -1.41
N LEU A 13 0.83 -9.32 -2.05
CA LEU A 13 1.96 -8.60 -2.66
C LEU A 13 3.12 -8.40 -1.68
N ALA A 14 2.83 -8.03 -0.43
CA ALA A 14 3.84 -7.82 0.60
C ALA A 14 4.62 -9.10 0.93
N GLY A 15 3.91 -10.22 1.13
CA GLY A 15 4.52 -11.51 1.44
C GLY A 15 5.34 -12.07 0.29
N LEU A 16 4.84 -11.99 -0.95
CA LEU A 16 5.56 -12.42 -2.15
C LEU A 16 6.83 -11.61 -2.38
N ILE A 17 6.77 -10.27 -2.26
CA ILE A 17 7.92 -9.38 -2.40
C ILE A 17 8.94 -9.66 -1.29
N ALA A 18 8.49 -9.81 -0.04
CA ALA A 18 9.37 -10.14 1.07
C ALA A 18 10.05 -11.49 0.85
N ALA A 19 9.32 -12.53 0.39
CA ALA A 19 9.87 -13.84 0.11
C ALA A 19 10.98 -13.80 -0.95
N ILE A 20 10.74 -13.10 -2.08
CA ILE A 20 11.74 -12.98 -3.16
C ILE A 20 12.98 -12.21 -2.70
N ILE A 21 12.77 -11.12 -1.93
CA ILE A 21 13.87 -10.25 -1.51
C ILE A 21 14.70 -10.86 -0.39
N LEU A 22 14.05 -11.48 0.61
CA LEU A 22 14.72 -12.09 1.74
C LEU A 22 15.28 -13.48 1.42
N GLY A 23 14.72 -14.16 0.43
CA GLY A 23 15.23 -15.42 -0.09
C GLY A 23 16.50 -15.27 -0.96
N LYS A 24 17.32 -14.27 -0.69
CA LYS A 24 18.67 -14.11 -1.24
C LYS A 24 19.70 -14.46 -0.15
N GLU A 25 20.98 -14.48 -0.49
CA GLU A 25 22.07 -14.64 0.49
C GLU A 25 21.99 -15.94 1.32
N ASN A 26 21.69 -17.08 0.67
CA ASN A 26 21.59 -18.41 1.31
C ASN A 26 20.52 -18.52 2.42
N VAL A 27 19.49 -17.70 2.36
CA VAL A 27 18.34 -17.80 3.27
C VAL A 27 17.25 -18.67 2.63
N ARG A 28 16.80 -19.69 3.33
CA ARG A 28 15.59 -20.47 2.94
C ARG A 28 14.32 -19.76 3.38
N VAL A 29 13.34 -19.75 2.50
CA VAL A 29 12.02 -19.15 2.78
C VAL A 29 10.92 -20.17 2.57
N ASP A 30 10.13 -20.46 3.62
CA ASP A 30 8.87 -21.16 3.50
C ASP A 30 7.72 -20.13 3.47
N LEU A 31 7.05 -20.02 2.31
CA LEU A 31 5.91 -19.13 2.12
C LEU A 31 4.60 -19.89 2.26
N TYR A 32 3.84 -19.60 3.31
CA TYR A 32 2.54 -20.20 3.56
C TYR A 32 1.42 -19.41 2.92
N SER A 33 0.65 -20.08 2.06
CA SER A 33 -0.50 -19.54 1.34
C SER A 33 -1.78 -20.22 1.80
N SER A 34 -2.82 -19.45 2.10
CA SER A 34 -4.16 -19.97 2.27
C SER A 34 -4.74 -20.30 0.89
N ASN A 35 -5.31 -21.50 0.71
CA ASN A 35 -5.80 -22.04 -0.58
C ASN A 35 -6.91 -21.22 -1.30
N ASN A 36 -7.20 -19.97 -0.89
CA ASN A 36 -8.26 -19.14 -1.45
C ASN A 36 -7.89 -18.54 -2.82
N LYS A 37 -7.76 -19.37 -3.86
CA LYS A 37 -7.52 -18.92 -5.25
C LYS A 37 -8.68 -18.11 -5.86
N LYS A 38 -9.91 -18.24 -5.37
CA LYS A 38 -11.11 -17.70 -6.04
C LYS A 38 -11.18 -16.18 -6.14
N ASN A 39 -10.50 -15.41 -5.29
CA ASN A 39 -10.67 -13.95 -5.23
C ASN A 39 -9.59 -13.12 -5.97
N ILE A 40 -8.54 -13.73 -6.49
CA ILE A 40 -7.39 -12.99 -7.06
C ILE A 40 -7.75 -12.39 -8.43
N PHE A 41 -8.54 -13.10 -9.23
CA PHE A 41 -8.92 -12.64 -10.56
C PHE A 41 -9.92 -11.49 -10.57
N LEU A 42 -10.60 -11.27 -9.45
CA LEU A 42 -11.61 -10.23 -9.28
C LEU A 42 -11.04 -8.92 -8.71
N ASP A 43 -9.77 -8.88 -8.30
CA ASP A 43 -9.16 -7.69 -7.69
C ASP A 43 -8.93 -6.59 -8.74
N ASN A 44 -9.75 -5.54 -8.71
CA ASN A 44 -9.66 -4.37 -9.56
C ASN A 44 -8.77 -3.26 -8.97
N ARG A 45 -8.13 -3.50 -7.83
CA ARG A 45 -7.29 -2.49 -7.20
C ARG A 45 -6.04 -2.21 -8.01
N THR A 46 -5.71 -0.94 -8.06
CA THR A 46 -4.45 -0.44 -8.57
C THR A 46 -3.66 0.18 -7.43
N THR A 47 -2.36 0.15 -7.56
CA THR A 47 -1.44 0.73 -6.58
C THR A 47 -0.51 1.71 -7.28
N ALA A 48 -0.25 2.84 -6.62
CA ALA A 48 0.74 3.82 -7.01
C ALA A 48 1.97 3.71 -6.10
N ILE A 49 3.16 3.62 -6.70
CA ILE A 49 4.43 3.63 -5.96
C ILE A 49 5.30 4.78 -6.40
N SER A 50 6.12 5.29 -5.47
CA SER A 50 7.07 6.36 -5.74
C SER A 50 8.21 5.89 -6.65
N GLU A 51 8.93 6.84 -7.24
CA GLU A 51 10.11 6.55 -8.08
C GLU A 51 11.14 5.70 -7.32
N SER A 52 11.47 6.06 -6.08
CA SER A 52 12.46 5.32 -5.28
C SER A 52 12.04 3.88 -4.99
N ASN A 53 10.76 3.66 -4.67
CA ASN A 53 10.21 2.32 -4.47
C ASN A 53 10.13 1.52 -5.77
N TYR A 54 9.82 2.16 -6.89
CA TYR A 54 9.86 1.52 -8.20
C TYR A 54 11.26 1.04 -8.54
N GLN A 55 12.29 1.88 -8.37
CA GLN A 55 13.69 1.48 -8.61
C GLN A 55 14.10 0.34 -7.68
N TYR A 56 13.69 0.40 -6.42
CA TYR A 56 13.95 -0.69 -5.47
C TYR A 56 13.36 -2.03 -5.93
N ILE A 57 12.08 -2.05 -6.32
CA ILE A 57 11.42 -3.25 -6.86
C ILE A 57 12.10 -3.72 -8.13
N LYS A 58 12.32 -2.83 -9.10
CA LYS A 58 12.94 -3.15 -10.37
C LYS A 58 14.29 -3.85 -10.20
N ASN A 59 15.14 -3.32 -9.30
CA ASN A 59 16.48 -3.85 -9.07
C ASN A 59 16.50 -5.15 -8.27
N ASN A 60 15.48 -5.41 -7.44
CA ASN A 60 15.47 -6.57 -6.55
C ASN A 60 14.61 -7.73 -7.05
N LEU A 61 13.63 -7.50 -7.92
CA LEU A 61 12.67 -8.54 -8.35
C LEU A 61 12.89 -9.03 -9.78
N GLU A 62 13.95 -8.57 -10.46
CA GLU A 62 14.27 -8.97 -11.85
C GLU A 62 13.05 -8.79 -12.78
N LEU A 63 12.30 -7.71 -12.58
CA LEU A 63 11.15 -7.38 -13.41
C LEU A 63 11.66 -6.89 -14.76
N SER A 64 11.84 -7.82 -15.70
CA SER A 64 12.22 -7.51 -17.07
C SER A 64 11.19 -6.58 -17.72
N LYS A 65 11.60 -5.88 -18.78
CA LYS A 65 11.00 -4.80 -19.61
C LYS A 65 9.48 -4.86 -19.94
N GLN A 66 8.64 -5.47 -19.11
CA GLN A 66 7.21 -5.54 -19.35
C GLN A 66 6.54 -4.22 -18.94
N ASN A 67 5.53 -3.79 -19.72
CA ASN A 67 4.68 -2.61 -19.48
C ASN A 67 3.75 -2.78 -18.24
N LEU A 68 4.29 -3.35 -17.16
CA LEU A 68 3.54 -3.62 -15.93
C LEU A 68 3.27 -2.33 -15.13
N PHE A 69 4.20 -1.37 -15.23
CA PHE A 69 4.17 -0.13 -14.46
C PHE A 69 3.94 1.05 -15.40
N TRP A 70 2.85 1.76 -15.21
CA TRP A 70 2.55 2.98 -15.96
C TRP A 70 3.27 4.17 -15.33
N PRO A 71 4.16 4.85 -16.06
CA PRO A 71 4.89 6.00 -15.54
C PRO A 71 4.03 7.25 -15.53
N CYS A 72 3.92 7.93 -14.41
CA CYS A 72 3.28 9.23 -14.27
C CYS A 72 4.32 10.31 -13.96
N LYS A 73 4.45 11.30 -14.84
CA LYS A 73 5.34 12.45 -14.64
C LYS A 73 4.72 13.56 -13.78
N LYS A 74 3.40 13.52 -13.64
CA LYS A 74 2.64 14.59 -13.00
C LYS A 74 1.49 14.02 -12.19
N ILE A 75 1.21 14.63 -11.04
CA ILE A 75 -0.07 14.47 -10.33
C ILE A 75 -0.72 15.83 -10.16
N ASN A 76 -2.01 15.92 -10.48
CA ASN A 76 -2.82 17.12 -10.33
C ASN A 76 -3.73 16.98 -9.13
N LEU A 77 -3.74 17.98 -8.25
CA LEU A 77 -4.61 18.02 -7.09
C LEU A 77 -5.68 19.10 -7.28
N PHE A 78 -6.92 18.68 -7.15
CA PHE A 78 -8.09 19.53 -7.32
C PHE A 78 -8.91 19.56 -6.03
N PHE A 79 -9.54 20.70 -5.79
CA PHE A 79 -10.43 20.89 -4.67
C PHE A 79 -11.77 21.44 -5.16
N GLU A 80 -12.87 20.88 -4.67
CA GLU A 80 -14.22 21.37 -4.93
C GLU A 80 -14.56 22.52 -3.97
N ASN A 81 -14.73 23.71 -4.54
CA ASN A 81 -15.19 24.90 -3.82
C ASN A 81 -16.56 25.30 -4.37
N GLU A 82 -17.60 25.12 -3.57
CA GLU A 82 -19.01 25.31 -3.95
C GLU A 82 -19.38 24.48 -5.18
N LYS A 83 -19.45 25.10 -6.37
CA LYS A 83 -19.74 24.42 -7.65
C LYS A 83 -18.52 24.41 -8.60
N LYS A 84 -17.36 24.90 -8.17
CA LYS A 84 -16.15 25.03 -9.02
C LYS A 84 -15.08 24.02 -8.57
N ILE A 85 -14.45 23.40 -9.55
CA ILE A 85 -13.27 22.54 -9.33
C ILE A 85 -12.01 23.39 -9.59
N ILE A 86 -11.23 23.58 -8.54
CA ILE A 86 -10.03 24.41 -8.57
C ILE A 86 -8.81 23.51 -8.52
N ASN A 87 -7.90 23.63 -9.51
CA ASN A 87 -6.59 23.03 -9.44
C ASN A 87 -5.72 23.87 -8.51
N PHE A 88 -5.36 23.35 -7.35
CA PHE A 88 -4.60 24.09 -6.35
C PHE A 88 -3.14 23.67 -6.25
N LEU A 89 -2.78 22.48 -6.74
CA LEU A 89 -1.40 22.02 -6.67
C LEU A 89 -1.10 21.02 -7.78
N ASN A 90 0.08 21.19 -8.39
CA ASN A 90 0.61 20.28 -9.39
C ASN A 90 2.02 19.86 -9.00
N PHE A 91 2.23 18.55 -8.84
CA PHE A 91 3.55 17.98 -8.73
C PHE A 91 3.98 17.49 -10.11
N LYS A 92 5.07 18.02 -10.63
CA LYS A 92 5.63 17.64 -11.93
C LYS A 92 7.12 17.38 -11.79
N GLU A 93 7.58 16.31 -12.42
CA GLU A 93 8.99 15.96 -12.55
C GLU A 93 9.48 16.30 -13.95
N LYS A 94 10.67 16.91 -14.03
CA LYS A 94 11.31 17.22 -15.33
C LYS A 94 12.13 16.04 -15.85
N LYS A 95 12.92 15.38 -15.00
CA LYS A 95 13.89 14.34 -15.38
C LYS A 95 13.47 12.91 -15.04
N LYS A 96 12.52 12.74 -14.10
CA LYS A 96 12.08 11.41 -13.60
C LYS A 96 10.56 11.32 -13.65
N ASN A 97 10.02 10.12 -13.43
CA ASN A 97 8.60 9.98 -13.16
C ASN A 97 8.32 10.32 -11.69
N PHE A 98 7.14 10.82 -11.42
CA PHE A 98 6.72 11.12 -10.06
C PHE A 98 6.28 9.85 -9.33
N MET A 99 5.58 8.98 -10.04
CA MET A 99 5.10 7.70 -9.53
C MET A 99 4.90 6.70 -10.67
N TYR A 100 4.69 5.44 -10.28
CA TYR A 100 4.32 4.36 -11.19
C TYR A 100 3.05 3.70 -10.69
N ILE A 101 2.12 3.43 -11.59
CA ILE A 101 0.83 2.82 -11.30
C ILE A 101 0.78 1.44 -11.93
N PHE A 102 0.26 0.46 -11.21
CA PHE A 102 0.08 -0.91 -11.69
C PHE A 102 -1.19 -1.55 -11.12
N GLN A 103 -1.70 -2.57 -11.78
CA GLN A 103 -2.78 -3.40 -11.26
C GLN A 103 -2.19 -4.46 -10.32
N ASN A 104 -2.79 -4.61 -9.13
CA ASN A 104 -2.31 -5.56 -8.11
C ASN A 104 -2.29 -6.99 -8.63
N LYS A 105 -3.33 -7.40 -9.39
CA LYS A 105 -3.43 -8.74 -9.98
C LYS A 105 -2.29 -9.05 -10.95
N ASP A 106 -1.84 -8.07 -11.74
CA ASP A 106 -0.80 -8.29 -12.75
C ASP A 106 0.58 -8.40 -12.10
N LEU A 107 0.85 -7.54 -11.11
CA LEU A 107 2.07 -7.68 -10.30
C LEU A 107 2.10 -9.02 -9.56
N LYS A 108 0.97 -9.43 -8.93
CA LYS A 108 0.90 -10.72 -8.25
C LYS A 108 1.20 -11.88 -9.19
N LYS A 109 0.57 -11.93 -10.37
CA LYS A 109 0.85 -12.97 -11.37
C LYS A 109 2.32 -13.05 -11.75
N LYS A 110 3.00 -11.90 -11.85
CA LYS A 110 4.43 -11.86 -12.16
C LYS A 110 5.27 -12.38 -11.00
N LEU A 111 4.96 -11.96 -9.77
CA LEU A 111 5.66 -12.42 -8.56
C LEU A 111 5.49 -13.93 -8.35
N ASP A 112 4.29 -14.47 -8.56
CA ASP A 112 4.02 -15.90 -8.49
C ASP A 112 4.92 -16.69 -9.48
N LYS A 113 5.12 -16.18 -10.71
CA LYS A 113 6.03 -16.78 -11.69
C LYS A 113 7.50 -16.71 -11.25
N ILE A 114 7.93 -15.59 -10.67
CA ILE A 114 9.31 -15.42 -10.20
C ILE A 114 9.61 -16.40 -9.07
N ILE A 115 8.69 -16.58 -8.13
CA ILE A 115 8.89 -17.49 -6.98
C ILE A 115 9.05 -18.94 -7.43
N LEU A 116 8.29 -19.38 -8.44
CA LEU A 116 8.33 -20.77 -8.92
C LEU A 116 9.70 -21.22 -9.43
N VAL A 117 10.55 -20.29 -9.87
CA VAL A 117 11.92 -20.60 -10.37
C VAL A 117 13.01 -20.38 -9.32
N LYS A 118 12.64 -20.03 -8.07
CA LYS A 118 13.62 -19.82 -6.98
C LYS A 118 13.71 -21.08 -6.11
N ASN A 119 14.83 -21.80 -6.18
CA ASN A 119 15.02 -23.07 -5.48
C ASN A 119 15.02 -22.96 -3.95
N ASN A 120 15.34 -21.81 -3.40
CA ASN A 120 15.39 -21.55 -1.96
C ASN A 120 14.09 -20.99 -1.39
N ILE A 121 13.02 -20.88 -2.20
CA ILE A 121 11.68 -20.47 -1.74
C ILE A 121 10.69 -21.60 -1.96
N LYS A 122 10.11 -22.10 -0.87
CA LYS A 122 9.10 -23.18 -0.90
C LYS A 122 7.73 -22.59 -0.65
N ILE A 123 6.79 -22.75 -1.60
CA ILE A 123 5.39 -22.39 -1.40
C ILE A 123 4.67 -23.57 -0.75
N ILE A 124 4.04 -23.33 0.40
CA ILE A 124 3.30 -24.32 1.16
C ILE A 124 1.84 -23.89 1.22
N LYS A 125 0.96 -24.61 0.52
CA LYS A 125 -0.49 -24.36 0.47
C LYS A 125 -1.17 -24.88 1.72
N LYS A 126 -0.92 -24.26 2.86
CA LYS A 126 -1.54 -24.58 4.14
C LYS A 126 -1.84 -23.31 4.92
N LYS A 127 -3.02 -23.24 5.53
CA LYS A 127 -3.38 -22.15 6.43
C LYS A 127 -2.69 -22.36 7.77
N ILE A 128 -2.03 -21.32 8.26
CA ILE A 128 -1.46 -21.29 9.62
C ILE A 128 -2.52 -20.72 10.56
N GLU A 129 -2.82 -21.47 11.61
CA GLU A 129 -3.81 -21.08 12.61
C GLU A 129 -3.15 -20.69 13.94
N ASN A 130 -2.05 -21.35 14.29
CA ASN A 130 -1.37 -21.15 15.56
C ASN A 130 0.14 -20.95 15.39
N ILE A 131 0.67 -20.02 16.16
CA ILE A 131 2.09 -19.67 16.23
C ILE A 131 2.48 -19.60 17.70
N ASP A 132 3.54 -20.30 18.07
CA ASP A 132 4.16 -20.14 19.38
C ASP A 132 5.27 -19.09 19.30
N ASN A 133 4.97 -17.89 19.80
CA ASN A 133 5.93 -16.77 19.80
C ASN A 133 7.08 -16.97 20.80
N GLU A 134 6.86 -17.73 21.88
CA GLU A 134 7.88 -17.91 22.91
C GLU A 134 8.96 -18.88 22.44
N LYS A 135 8.54 -19.93 21.71
CA LYS A 135 9.43 -20.99 21.20
C LYS A 135 9.80 -20.81 19.73
N GLY A 136 9.16 -19.89 19.00
CA GLY A 136 9.50 -19.56 17.62
C GLY A 136 9.16 -20.65 16.60
N PHE A 137 8.01 -21.32 16.75
CA PHE A 137 7.54 -22.32 15.80
C PHE A 137 6.10 -22.05 15.32
N ILE A 138 5.77 -22.62 14.18
CA ILE A 138 4.40 -22.75 13.70
C ILE A 138 3.90 -24.19 13.95
N ALA A 139 2.63 -24.32 14.30
CA ALA A 139 1.97 -25.63 14.45
C ALA A 139 1.15 -25.95 13.20
N LEU A 140 1.38 -27.14 12.63
CA LEU A 140 0.62 -27.74 11.54
C LEU A 140 0.08 -29.09 12.01
N GLY A 141 -1.08 -29.08 12.66
CA GLY A 141 -1.58 -30.24 13.40
C GLY A 141 -0.61 -30.61 14.52
N LYS A 142 -0.15 -31.84 14.58
CA LYS A 142 0.83 -32.32 15.59
C LYS A 142 2.29 -31.89 15.27
N LYS A 143 2.58 -31.42 14.06
CA LYS A 143 3.95 -31.09 13.63
C LYS A 143 4.31 -29.65 14.04
N LYS A 144 5.43 -29.49 14.76
CA LYS A 144 6.06 -28.22 15.11
C LYS A 144 7.21 -27.95 14.15
N ILE A 145 7.23 -26.77 13.51
CA ILE A 145 8.30 -26.35 12.58
C ILE A 145 8.91 -25.06 13.10
N PHE A 146 10.20 -25.10 13.41
CA PHE A 146 10.96 -23.98 13.94
C PHE A 146 11.56 -23.13 12.82
N TYR A 147 11.63 -21.80 13.07
CA TYR A 147 12.17 -20.82 12.14
C TYR A 147 13.02 -19.78 12.90
N ASP A 148 14.04 -19.26 12.23
CA ASP A 148 14.83 -18.16 12.78
C ASP A 148 14.03 -16.85 12.79
N LEU A 149 13.13 -16.66 11.83
CA LEU A 149 12.20 -15.53 11.75
C LEU A 149 10.86 -15.98 11.17
N ILE A 150 9.77 -15.53 11.78
CA ILE A 150 8.40 -15.73 11.28
C ILE A 150 7.82 -14.35 10.93
N ILE A 151 7.42 -14.14 9.69
CA ILE A 151 6.83 -12.90 9.19
C ILE A 151 5.35 -13.11 8.92
N LEU A 152 4.50 -12.32 9.57
CA LEU A 152 3.05 -12.32 9.38
C LEU A 152 2.66 -11.24 8.38
N SER A 153 2.24 -11.63 7.17
CA SER A 153 1.82 -10.75 6.08
C SER A 153 0.44 -11.13 5.56
N THR A 154 -0.52 -11.32 6.47
CA THR A 154 -1.86 -11.88 6.20
C THR A 154 -2.94 -10.84 5.92
N GLY A 155 -2.55 -9.61 5.56
CA GLY A 155 -3.47 -8.48 5.31
C GLY A 155 -3.82 -7.70 6.58
N GLY A 156 -4.77 -6.74 6.47
CA GLY A 156 -5.08 -5.81 7.56
C GLY A 156 -5.71 -6.44 8.81
N THR A 157 -6.39 -7.57 8.66
CA THR A 157 -7.07 -8.27 9.76
C THR A 157 -6.63 -9.72 9.86
N SER A 158 -6.06 -10.12 10.98
CA SER A 158 -5.69 -11.50 11.25
C SER A 158 -5.69 -11.79 12.75
N LYS A 159 -6.27 -12.92 13.14
CA LYS A 159 -6.20 -13.40 14.53
C LYS A 159 -4.76 -13.67 15.00
N LEU A 160 -3.83 -13.93 14.07
CA LEU A 160 -2.43 -14.19 14.39
C LEU A 160 -1.72 -12.96 14.98
N TYR A 161 -2.22 -11.74 14.70
CA TYR A 161 -1.60 -10.51 15.24
C TYR A 161 -1.81 -10.34 16.74
N SER A 162 -2.89 -10.91 17.32
CA SER A 162 -3.15 -10.86 18.76
C SER A 162 -2.04 -11.52 19.59
N THR A 163 -1.28 -12.42 18.99
CA THR A 163 -0.13 -13.07 19.62
C THR A 163 1.02 -12.09 19.90
N ILE A 164 1.12 -10.99 19.14
CA ILE A 164 2.17 -9.98 19.23
C ILE A 164 1.64 -8.73 19.93
N ASP A 165 0.54 -8.21 19.44
CA ASP A 165 -0.07 -6.98 19.90
C ASP A 165 -1.43 -7.29 20.53
N LYS A 166 -1.47 -7.28 21.88
CA LYS A 166 -2.68 -7.56 22.67
C LYS A 166 -3.70 -6.41 22.60
N GLY A 167 -4.01 -5.91 21.38
CA GLY A 167 -5.03 -4.88 21.15
C GLY A 167 -4.56 -3.43 21.38
N ARG A 168 -3.26 -3.17 21.49
CA ARG A 168 -2.71 -1.81 21.58
C ARG A 168 -2.35 -1.30 20.17
N SER A 169 -3.32 -0.68 19.50
CA SER A 169 -3.14 -0.06 18.18
C SER A 169 -3.72 1.34 18.20
N ILE A 170 -3.20 2.24 17.39
CA ILE A 170 -3.88 3.50 17.07
C ILE A 170 -4.89 3.17 15.98
N GLU A 171 -6.16 3.09 16.35
CA GLU A 171 -7.23 2.68 15.45
C GLU A 171 -8.24 3.81 15.25
N LYS A 172 -8.72 3.96 14.02
CA LYS A 172 -9.81 4.87 13.68
C LYS A 172 -10.65 4.25 12.56
N ASN A 173 -11.92 4.04 12.81
CA ASN A 173 -12.89 3.76 11.77
C ASN A 173 -13.35 5.09 11.17
N TYR A 174 -13.17 5.27 9.86
CA TYR A 174 -13.58 6.50 9.19
C TYR A 174 -15.06 6.49 8.81
N GLU A 175 -15.75 5.35 8.93
CA GLU A 175 -17.10 5.13 8.41
C GLU A 175 -17.21 5.45 6.91
N GLU A 176 -16.12 5.19 6.22
CA GLU A 176 -15.96 5.39 4.78
C GLU A 176 -15.70 4.08 4.06
N LEU A 177 -16.06 4.07 2.78
CA LEU A 177 -15.77 2.99 1.83
C LEU A 177 -14.93 3.55 0.69
N ALA A 178 -13.89 2.83 0.31
CA ALA A 178 -13.18 3.04 -0.94
C ALA A 178 -13.87 2.25 -2.05
N LEU A 179 -14.50 2.95 -2.97
CA LEU A 179 -15.08 2.35 -4.18
C LEU A 179 -14.02 2.33 -5.26
N THR A 180 -13.79 1.17 -5.86
CA THR A 180 -12.81 1.00 -6.94
C THR A 180 -13.48 0.45 -8.18
N ALA A 181 -13.14 1.01 -9.34
CA ALA A 181 -13.56 0.53 -10.64
C ALA A 181 -12.47 0.80 -11.68
N ILE A 182 -12.45 0.00 -12.73
CA ILE A 182 -11.63 0.22 -13.94
C ILE A 182 -12.52 0.83 -15.00
N ILE A 183 -12.06 1.90 -15.61
CA ILE A 183 -12.80 2.66 -16.63
C ILE A 183 -12.03 2.67 -17.93
N LYS A 184 -12.70 2.26 -19.01
CA LYS A 184 -12.22 2.34 -20.40
C LYS A 184 -12.72 3.62 -21.06
N HIS A 185 -11.81 4.32 -21.75
CA HIS A 185 -12.08 5.61 -22.38
C HIS A 185 -11.30 5.77 -23.69
N ASP A 186 -11.64 6.82 -24.45
CA ASP A 186 -10.92 7.20 -25.69
C ASP A 186 -10.06 8.46 -25.54
N SER A 187 -10.12 9.11 -24.40
CA SER A 187 -9.40 10.36 -24.15
C SER A 187 -7.94 10.09 -23.79
N LYS A 188 -7.11 11.13 -23.89
CA LYS A 188 -5.70 11.06 -23.52
C LYS A 188 -5.50 11.40 -22.04
N ILE A 189 -5.56 10.39 -21.16
CA ILE A 189 -5.35 10.53 -19.70
C ILE A 189 -4.06 9.79 -19.33
N GLU A 190 -2.96 10.51 -19.17
CA GLU A 190 -1.64 9.94 -18.92
C GLU A 190 -1.15 10.14 -17.49
N ASN A 191 -1.72 11.12 -16.78
CA ASN A 191 -1.25 11.51 -15.45
C ASN A 191 -2.31 11.30 -14.39
N ALA A 192 -1.86 11.02 -13.18
CA ALA A 192 -2.74 10.87 -12.05
C ALA A 192 -3.41 12.19 -11.65
N SER A 193 -4.63 12.08 -11.12
CA SER A 193 -5.37 13.22 -10.56
C SER A 193 -6.05 12.82 -9.27
N GLN A 194 -6.05 13.74 -8.29
CA GLN A 194 -6.77 13.59 -7.04
C GLN A 194 -7.74 14.76 -6.87
N PHE A 195 -9.00 14.45 -6.74
CA PHE A 195 -10.07 15.41 -6.51
C PHE A 195 -10.56 15.31 -5.08
N PHE A 196 -10.52 16.41 -4.33
CA PHE A 196 -11.10 16.50 -2.99
C PHE A 196 -12.52 17.06 -3.13
N LEU A 197 -13.49 16.15 -3.24
CA LEU A 197 -14.90 16.44 -3.47
C LEU A 197 -15.68 16.51 -2.15
N LYS A 198 -16.91 17.01 -2.19
CA LYS A 198 -17.81 17.09 -1.01
C LYS A 198 -18.13 15.71 -0.45
N GLU A 199 -18.37 14.74 -1.32
CA GLU A 199 -18.67 13.36 -0.92
C GLU A 199 -17.45 12.60 -0.43
N GLY A 200 -16.24 13.10 -0.75
CA GLY A 200 -14.97 12.55 -0.38
C GLY A 200 -13.96 12.48 -1.53
N PRO A 201 -12.71 12.16 -1.23
CA PRO A 201 -11.63 12.19 -2.21
C PRO A 201 -11.78 11.12 -3.29
N LEU A 202 -11.62 11.55 -4.55
CA LEU A 202 -11.66 10.71 -5.75
C LEU A 202 -10.30 10.75 -6.45
N ALA A 203 -9.65 9.61 -6.61
CA ALA A 203 -8.42 9.46 -7.37
C ALA A 203 -8.68 8.87 -8.76
N ILE A 204 -7.94 9.36 -9.76
CA ILE A 204 -7.88 8.84 -11.13
C ILE A 204 -6.44 8.37 -11.35
N LEU A 205 -6.27 7.08 -11.61
CA LEU A 205 -4.98 6.40 -11.67
C LEU A 205 -4.85 5.68 -13.02
N PRO A 206 -4.29 6.32 -14.06
CA PRO A 206 -4.08 5.68 -15.36
C PRO A 206 -3.02 4.58 -15.23
N PHE A 207 -3.26 3.43 -15.87
CA PHE A 207 -2.31 2.33 -15.91
C PHE A 207 -2.07 1.82 -17.35
N ASN A 208 -2.75 2.41 -18.32
CA ASN A 208 -2.44 2.34 -19.75
C ASN A 208 -3.09 3.53 -20.48
N LYS A 209 -2.93 3.57 -21.83
CA LYS A 209 -3.42 4.70 -22.66
C LYS A 209 -4.94 4.82 -22.73
N LYS A 210 -5.69 3.75 -22.46
CA LYS A 210 -7.15 3.67 -22.67
C LYS A 210 -7.91 3.30 -21.40
N GLU A 211 -7.21 3.07 -20.30
CA GLU A 211 -7.81 2.63 -19.04
C GLU A 211 -7.18 3.34 -17.85
N PHE A 212 -8.03 3.70 -16.91
CA PHE A 212 -7.62 4.12 -15.57
C PHE A 212 -8.45 3.41 -14.51
N SER A 213 -7.88 3.28 -13.34
CA SER A 213 -8.62 2.92 -12.15
C SER A 213 -9.08 4.18 -11.44
N THR A 214 -10.25 4.11 -10.82
CA THR A 214 -10.72 5.11 -9.89
C THR A 214 -10.77 4.55 -8.48
N VAL A 215 -10.47 5.41 -7.49
CA VAL A 215 -10.63 5.13 -6.06
C VAL A 215 -11.39 6.30 -5.45
N TRP A 216 -12.66 6.07 -5.11
CA TRP A 216 -13.51 7.08 -4.52
C TRP A 216 -13.82 6.73 -3.07
N SER A 217 -13.31 7.54 -2.14
CA SER A 217 -13.55 7.37 -0.71
C SER A 217 -14.81 8.14 -0.32
N ILE A 218 -15.87 7.44 0.03
CA ILE A 218 -17.16 8.05 0.37
C ILE A 218 -17.67 7.56 1.72
N ASN A 219 -18.50 8.39 2.35
CA ASN A 219 -19.16 8.00 3.59
C ASN A 219 -20.09 6.79 3.36
N ARG A 220 -20.13 5.88 4.32
CA ARG A 220 -20.95 4.66 4.26
C ARG A 220 -22.44 4.97 4.15
N HIS A 221 -22.92 6.03 4.82
CA HIS A 221 -24.31 6.45 4.72
C HIS A 221 -24.64 6.90 3.29
N PHE A 222 -23.80 7.75 2.67
CA PHE A 222 -23.97 8.17 1.27
C PHE A 222 -24.01 6.96 0.32
N PHE A 223 -23.12 6.00 0.51
CA PHE A 223 -23.11 4.77 -0.28
C PHE A 223 -24.43 3.99 -0.14
N ASN A 224 -24.87 3.76 1.09
CA ASN A 224 -26.10 2.98 1.35
C ASN A 224 -27.35 3.65 0.77
N SER A 225 -27.46 4.97 0.89
CA SER A 225 -28.58 5.74 0.34
C SER A 225 -28.61 5.75 -1.20
N ASN A 226 -27.46 5.57 -1.85
CA ASN A 226 -27.35 5.64 -3.30
C ASN A 226 -26.93 4.30 -3.95
N LYS A 227 -27.01 3.19 -3.23
CA LYS A 227 -26.45 1.90 -3.65
C LYS A 227 -26.89 1.46 -5.04
N LYS A 228 -28.17 1.65 -5.39
CA LYS A 228 -28.73 1.29 -6.71
C LYS A 228 -28.17 2.15 -7.87
N ASN A 229 -27.82 3.40 -7.56
CA ASN A 229 -27.42 4.41 -8.57
C ASN A 229 -25.94 4.78 -8.47
N ILE A 230 -25.15 4.12 -7.61
CA ILE A 230 -23.77 4.51 -7.32
C ILE A 230 -22.86 4.48 -8.54
N GLU A 231 -23.08 3.52 -9.43
CA GLU A 231 -22.33 3.42 -10.69
C GLU A 231 -22.64 4.61 -11.62
N LYS A 232 -23.91 4.94 -11.80
CA LYS A 232 -24.35 6.10 -12.59
C LYS A 232 -23.78 7.39 -12.03
N ILE A 233 -23.84 7.61 -10.71
CA ILE A 233 -23.29 8.78 -10.03
C ILE A 233 -21.77 8.88 -10.23
N LEU A 234 -21.05 7.76 -10.11
CA LEU A 234 -19.59 7.72 -10.32
C LEU A 234 -19.24 8.06 -11.78
N VAL A 235 -19.94 7.49 -12.74
CA VAL A 235 -19.75 7.74 -14.18
C VAL A 235 -19.99 9.20 -14.52
N GLU A 236 -21.13 9.76 -14.13
CA GLU A 236 -21.49 11.17 -14.39
C GLU A 236 -20.42 12.11 -13.77
N LYS A 237 -19.99 11.83 -12.53
CA LYS A 237 -18.99 12.63 -11.85
C LYS A 237 -17.63 12.56 -12.59
N ILE A 238 -17.19 11.40 -13.03
CA ILE A 238 -15.93 11.23 -13.78
C ILE A 238 -16.00 11.93 -15.13
N VAL A 239 -17.10 11.79 -15.85
CA VAL A 239 -17.31 12.48 -17.14
C VAL A 239 -17.20 13.99 -16.97
N ALA A 240 -17.86 14.55 -15.95
CA ALA A 240 -17.83 15.99 -15.67
C ALA A 240 -16.42 16.47 -15.24
N LEU A 241 -15.74 15.75 -14.33
CA LEU A 241 -14.42 16.13 -13.81
C LEU A 241 -13.32 16.07 -14.85
N LEU A 242 -13.36 15.07 -15.74
CA LEU A 242 -12.35 14.85 -16.78
C LEU A 242 -12.75 15.41 -18.13
N LYS A 243 -13.96 15.98 -18.25
CA LYS A 243 -14.54 16.50 -19.50
C LYS A 243 -14.51 15.43 -20.61
N LEU A 244 -14.88 14.21 -20.28
CA LEU A 244 -14.93 13.11 -21.25
C LEU A 244 -16.17 13.22 -22.12
N LYS A 245 -16.05 12.89 -23.42
CA LYS A 245 -17.22 12.78 -24.29
C LYS A 245 -18.12 11.62 -23.86
N LYS A 246 -17.51 10.45 -23.59
CA LYS A 246 -18.19 9.25 -23.07
C LYS A 246 -17.20 8.28 -22.43
N ILE A 247 -17.70 7.42 -21.57
CA ILE A 247 -17.01 6.25 -21.07
C ILE A 247 -17.41 5.06 -21.94
N LYS A 248 -16.44 4.22 -22.34
CA LYS A 248 -16.72 3.01 -23.14
C LYS A 248 -17.25 1.87 -22.30
N ASN A 249 -16.64 1.66 -21.14
CA ASN A 249 -16.99 0.56 -20.24
C ASN A 249 -16.51 0.87 -18.81
N ILE A 250 -17.20 0.30 -17.84
CA ILE A 250 -16.83 0.31 -16.42
C ILE A 250 -16.86 -1.12 -15.89
N SER A 251 -15.85 -1.51 -15.11
CA SER A 251 -15.86 -2.79 -14.39
C SER A 251 -16.83 -2.74 -13.21
N ASN A 252 -17.22 -3.91 -12.68
CA ASN A 252 -17.98 -3.99 -11.45
C ASN A 252 -17.28 -3.19 -10.34
N ILE A 253 -18.04 -2.35 -9.65
CA ILE A 253 -17.55 -1.56 -8.53
C ILE A 253 -17.29 -2.49 -7.35
N GLN A 254 -16.09 -2.41 -6.80
CA GLN A 254 -15.72 -3.09 -5.56
C GLN A 254 -15.64 -2.07 -4.43
N SER A 255 -16.09 -2.45 -3.24
CA SER A 255 -16.06 -1.58 -2.06
C SER A 255 -15.20 -2.19 -0.96
N TYR A 256 -14.36 -1.36 -0.33
CA TYR A 256 -13.48 -1.75 0.76
C TYR A 256 -13.64 -0.78 1.93
N PRO A 257 -13.76 -1.26 3.19
CA PRO A 257 -13.81 -0.38 4.35
C PRO A 257 -12.48 0.36 4.52
N ILE A 258 -12.57 1.64 4.90
CA ILE A 258 -11.40 2.48 5.15
C ILE A 258 -11.22 2.63 6.66
N ASN A 259 -10.08 2.17 7.15
CA ASN A 259 -9.68 2.26 8.55
C ASN A 259 -8.25 2.77 8.67
N LEU A 260 -7.94 3.45 9.75
CA LEU A 260 -6.59 3.65 10.23
C LEU A 260 -6.29 2.56 11.25
N ASN A 261 -5.18 1.87 11.10
CA ASN A 261 -4.64 0.98 12.11
C ASN A 261 -3.11 1.09 12.08
N LEU A 262 -2.52 1.56 13.16
CA LEU A 262 -1.08 1.63 13.34
C LEU A 262 -0.73 0.81 14.57
N LYS A 263 -0.02 -0.28 14.37
CA LYS A 263 0.40 -1.16 15.45
C LYS A 263 1.41 -0.48 16.37
N THR A 264 1.26 -0.67 17.68
CA THR A 264 2.24 -0.17 18.67
C THR A 264 3.39 -1.14 18.87
N LYS A 265 3.15 -2.45 18.68
CA LYS A 265 4.16 -3.50 18.71
C LYS A 265 4.27 -4.16 17.36
N TYR A 266 5.48 -4.25 16.83
CA TYR A 266 5.76 -4.79 15.51
C TYR A 266 6.17 -6.26 15.57
N PHE A 267 6.75 -6.68 16.68
CA PHE A 267 7.27 -8.03 16.86
C PHE A 267 7.17 -8.51 18.31
N LYS A 268 7.25 -9.80 18.47
CA LYS A 268 7.46 -10.50 19.74
C LYS A 268 8.43 -11.67 19.50
N LYS A 269 9.56 -11.70 20.24
CA LYS A 269 10.65 -12.67 20.00
C LYS A 269 11.08 -12.64 18.52
N ASN A 270 10.97 -13.75 17.82
CA ASN A 270 11.30 -13.88 16.38
C ASN A 270 10.07 -13.83 15.46
N VAL A 271 8.93 -13.34 15.92
CA VAL A 271 7.72 -13.19 15.10
C VAL A 271 7.47 -11.70 14.83
N LEU A 272 7.41 -11.32 13.56
CA LEU A 272 7.25 -9.95 13.05
C LEU A 272 5.95 -9.79 12.27
N ILE A 273 5.21 -8.70 12.47
CA ILE A 273 4.11 -8.27 11.58
C ILE A 273 4.70 -7.45 10.44
N LEU A 274 4.23 -7.66 9.21
CA LEU A 274 4.64 -6.92 8.02
C LEU A 274 3.44 -6.65 7.10
N GLY A 275 3.49 -5.57 6.33
CA GLY A 275 2.43 -5.20 5.39
C GLY A 275 1.24 -4.50 6.07
N ASP A 276 0.04 -4.68 5.50
CA ASP A 276 -1.18 -4.01 5.99
C ASP A 276 -1.54 -4.39 7.44
N GLY A 277 -1.03 -5.52 7.93
CA GLY A 277 -1.17 -5.90 9.33
C GLY A 277 -0.41 -4.99 10.29
N LEU A 278 0.67 -4.36 9.81
CA LEU A 278 1.50 -3.46 10.60
C LEU A 278 0.92 -2.04 10.60
N HIS A 279 0.51 -1.56 9.44
CA HIS A 279 -0.10 -0.25 9.25
C HIS A 279 -1.11 -0.28 8.10
N THR A 280 -2.32 0.11 8.38
CA THR A 280 -3.37 0.40 7.39
C THR A 280 -3.66 1.88 7.46
N VAL A 281 -3.60 2.57 6.33
CA VAL A 281 -3.82 4.02 6.24
C VAL A 281 -4.90 4.33 5.20
N HIS A 282 -5.47 5.53 5.27
CA HIS A 282 -6.43 5.99 4.28
C HIS A 282 -5.83 5.90 2.86
N PRO A 283 -6.56 5.42 1.83
CA PRO A 283 -6.02 5.20 0.47
C PRO A 283 -5.64 6.50 -0.27
N MET A 284 -5.77 7.64 0.39
CA MET A 284 -5.38 8.94 -0.13
C MET A 284 -3.90 8.95 -0.54
N ALA A 285 -3.64 9.39 -1.74
CA ALA A 285 -2.30 9.49 -2.33
C ALA A 285 -1.52 8.16 -2.48
N GLY A 286 -2.16 7.00 -2.33
CA GLY A 286 -1.54 5.68 -2.59
C GLY A 286 -0.33 5.34 -1.71
N GLN A 287 -0.22 5.91 -0.50
CA GLN A 287 0.98 5.78 0.33
C GLN A 287 1.10 4.46 1.10
N GLY A 288 0.01 3.72 1.32
CA GLY A 288 0.03 2.50 2.14
C GLY A 288 1.08 1.48 1.68
N PHE A 289 1.07 1.13 0.40
CA PHE A 289 2.01 0.16 -0.14
C PHE A 289 3.46 0.68 -0.22
N ASN A 290 3.64 1.99 -0.33
CA ASN A 290 4.97 2.61 -0.25
C ASN A 290 5.62 2.43 1.12
N LEU A 291 4.84 2.49 2.21
CA LEU A 291 5.32 2.18 3.56
C LEU A 291 5.75 0.71 3.66
N VAL A 292 4.94 -0.22 3.13
CA VAL A 292 5.27 -1.66 3.11
C VAL A 292 6.59 -1.92 2.40
N LEU A 293 6.83 -1.29 1.26
CA LEU A 293 8.09 -1.46 0.52
C LEU A 293 9.30 -0.93 1.27
N ARG A 294 9.15 0.20 1.98
CA ARG A 294 10.20 0.74 2.85
C ARG A 294 10.48 -0.18 4.04
N ASP A 295 9.44 -0.80 4.60
CA ASP A 295 9.59 -1.79 5.67
C ASP A 295 10.38 -3.01 5.17
N ILE A 296 10.02 -3.56 4.01
CA ILE A 296 10.75 -4.69 3.40
C ILE A 296 12.20 -4.32 3.12
N LYS A 297 12.45 -3.12 2.58
CA LYS A 297 13.81 -2.61 2.33
C LYS A 297 14.63 -2.56 3.61
N LYS A 298 14.09 -1.94 4.67
CA LYS A 298 14.79 -1.82 5.95
C LYS A 298 15.06 -3.18 6.58
N LEU A 299 14.07 -4.07 6.58
CA LEU A 299 14.22 -5.42 7.12
C LEU A 299 15.31 -6.19 6.37
N LYS A 300 15.30 -6.16 5.04
CA LYS A 300 16.36 -6.75 4.20
C LYS A 300 17.74 -6.21 4.58
N ASP A 301 17.89 -4.88 4.66
CA ASP A 301 19.19 -4.25 4.91
C ASP A 301 19.73 -4.66 6.28
N LEU A 302 18.88 -4.77 7.31
CA LEU A 302 19.27 -5.22 8.66
C LEU A 302 19.66 -6.70 8.67
N ILE A 303 18.85 -7.57 8.05
CA ILE A 303 19.14 -9.01 7.97
C ILE A 303 20.46 -9.24 7.24
N PHE A 304 20.64 -8.64 6.06
CA PHE A 304 21.84 -8.90 5.27
C PHE A 304 23.12 -8.31 5.89
N LYS A 305 23.00 -7.16 6.59
CA LYS A 305 24.08 -6.63 7.41
C LYS A 305 24.49 -7.61 8.52
N ALA A 306 23.50 -8.17 9.23
CA ALA A 306 23.75 -9.15 10.29
C ALA A 306 24.42 -10.43 9.76
N LEU A 307 23.90 -10.97 8.63
CA LEU A 307 24.47 -12.17 7.99
C LEU A 307 25.92 -11.97 7.52
N LYS A 308 26.25 -10.79 6.98
CA LYS A 308 27.63 -10.44 6.60
C LYS A 308 28.59 -10.39 7.80
N LEU A 309 28.06 -10.09 8.99
CA LEU A 309 28.82 -10.12 10.26
C LEU A 309 28.81 -11.51 10.92
N GLY A 310 28.29 -12.53 10.26
CA GLY A 310 28.18 -13.90 10.81
C GLY A 310 27.10 -14.08 11.87
N LEU A 311 26.22 -13.10 12.07
CA LEU A 311 25.15 -13.13 13.08
C LEU A 311 23.94 -13.91 12.57
N LEU A 312 23.22 -14.55 13.51
CA LEU A 312 21.98 -15.28 13.21
C LEU A 312 20.78 -14.35 13.06
N ILE A 313 19.84 -14.66 12.12
CA ILE A 313 18.60 -13.90 11.89
C ILE A 313 17.72 -13.85 13.14
N LYS A 314 17.71 -14.89 13.97
CA LYS A 314 16.97 -14.93 15.24
C LYS A 314 17.44 -13.93 16.31
N ASN A 315 18.55 -13.22 16.05
CA ASN A 315 19.05 -12.22 16.97
C ASN A 315 18.04 -11.08 17.13
N SER A 316 17.63 -10.82 18.38
CA SER A 316 16.61 -9.82 18.71
C SER A 316 16.97 -8.38 18.32
N PHE A 317 18.25 -8.07 18.14
CA PHE A 317 18.67 -6.73 17.70
C PHE A 317 18.12 -6.35 16.33
N ILE A 318 18.03 -7.29 15.37
CA ILE A 318 17.49 -7.03 14.04
C ILE A 318 16.06 -6.47 14.11
N LEU A 319 15.20 -7.12 14.89
CA LEU A 319 13.80 -6.70 15.02
C LEU A 319 13.64 -5.45 15.89
N LYS A 320 14.49 -5.26 16.89
CA LYS A 320 14.53 -4.04 17.70
C LYS A 320 14.95 -2.83 16.86
N ASP A 321 15.99 -2.96 16.03
CA ASP A 321 16.45 -1.90 15.13
C ASP A 321 15.45 -1.61 14.03
N PHE A 322 14.79 -2.65 13.51
CA PHE A 322 13.67 -2.49 12.59
C PHE A 322 12.55 -1.67 13.21
N TYR A 323 12.11 -2.03 14.42
CA TYR A 323 11.07 -1.32 15.15
C TYR A 323 11.44 0.15 15.41
N ASN A 324 12.64 0.39 15.94
CA ASN A 324 13.11 1.73 16.30
C ASN A 324 13.20 2.66 15.08
N SER A 325 13.58 2.11 13.92
CA SER A 325 13.70 2.90 12.68
C SER A 325 12.37 3.08 11.96
N ARG A 326 11.48 2.06 11.97
CA ARG A 326 10.26 2.11 11.15
C ARG A 326 9.04 2.70 11.85
N LYS A 327 8.92 2.50 13.17
CA LYS A 327 7.75 2.98 13.91
C LYS A 327 7.56 4.49 13.86
N PRO A 328 8.57 5.33 14.10
CA PRO A 328 8.41 6.78 14.02
C PRO A 328 7.95 7.23 12.63
N GLU A 329 8.56 6.67 11.58
CA GLU A 329 8.20 7.01 10.19
C GLU A 329 6.77 6.56 9.87
N ASN A 330 6.40 5.32 10.15
CA ASN A 330 5.06 4.77 9.88
C ASN A 330 3.97 5.55 10.62
N ASN A 331 4.22 5.93 11.89
CA ASN A 331 3.29 6.75 12.66
C ASN A 331 3.13 8.15 12.08
N LEU A 332 4.23 8.80 11.71
CA LEU A 332 4.19 10.15 11.15
C LEU A 332 3.46 10.17 9.81
N PHE A 333 3.68 9.17 8.94
CA PHE A 333 2.91 9.03 7.69
C PHE A 333 1.44 8.74 7.95
N GLY A 334 1.11 7.79 8.82
CA GLY A 334 -0.27 7.43 9.12
C GLY A 334 -1.06 8.59 9.70
N LEU A 335 -0.48 9.32 10.66
CA LEU A 335 -1.09 10.51 11.26
C LEU A 335 -1.15 11.67 10.26
N GLY A 336 -0.12 11.88 9.44
CA GLY A 336 -0.10 12.91 8.40
C GLY A 336 -1.19 12.71 7.36
N ILE A 337 -1.42 11.48 6.90
CA ILE A 337 -2.52 11.12 5.99
C ILE A 337 -3.88 11.37 6.68
N ASN A 338 -4.02 11.00 7.96
CA ASN A 338 -5.23 11.25 8.73
C ASN A 338 -5.52 12.76 8.86
N LEU A 339 -4.52 13.57 9.17
CA LEU A 339 -4.65 15.03 9.25
C LEU A 339 -5.03 15.62 7.88
N THR A 340 -4.44 15.13 6.80
CA THR A 340 -4.78 15.55 5.43
C THR A 340 -6.24 15.21 5.12
N ASN A 341 -6.71 14.01 5.46
CA ASN A 341 -8.11 13.64 5.29
C ASN A 341 -9.04 14.55 6.09
N MET A 342 -8.71 14.83 7.35
CA MET A 342 -9.48 15.75 8.19
C MET A 342 -9.53 17.18 7.61
N PHE A 343 -8.42 17.67 7.08
CA PHE A 343 -8.33 18.99 6.46
C PHE A 343 -9.24 19.12 5.23
N PHE A 344 -9.30 18.08 4.38
CA PHE A 344 -10.14 18.11 3.18
C PHE A 344 -11.59 17.72 3.42
N LYS A 345 -11.93 17.08 4.53
CA LYS A 345 -13.32 16.88 4.91
C LYS A 345 -14.05 18.21 5.12
N ASN A 346 -15.33 18.23 4.77
CA ASN A 346 -16.16 19.44 4.74
C ASN A 346 -16.55 19.89 6.16
N ASN A 347 -15.59 20.41 6.92
CA ASN A 347 -15.84 21.03 8.21
C ASN A 347 -16.00 22.54 7.99
N LYS A 348 -17.21 23.08 8.24
CA LYS A 348 -17.51 24.53 8.14
C LYS A 348 -16.51 25.38 8.97
N PHE A 349 -16.01 24.84 10.06
CA PHE A 349 -15.08 25.51 10.97
C PHE A 349 -13.72 25.84 10.31
N PHE A 350 -13.20 25.00 9.44
CA PHE A 350 -11.91 25.24 8.76
C PHE A 350 -12.02 25.91 7.40
N PHE A 351 -13.21 26.26 6.96
CA PHE A 351 -13.42 26.74 5.59
C PHE A 351 -12.65 28.04 5.23
N PRO A 352 -12.62 29.10 6.07
CA PRO A 352 -11.87 30.33 5.75
C PRO A 352 -10.36 30.10 5.70
N LEU A 353 -9.83 29.34 6.66
CA LEU A 353 -8.42 28.98 6.75
C LEU A 353 -8.00 28.10 5.56
N LYS A 354 -8.84 27.14 5.19
CA LYS A 354 -8.65 26.23 4.06
C LYS A 354 -8.52 27.00 2.74
N LYS A 355 -9.42 27.94 2.47
CA LYS A 355 -9.38 28.80 1.28
C LYS A 355 -8.07 29.60 1.21
N ARG A 356 -7.66 30.21 2.33
CA ARG A 356 -6.44 31.01 2.43
C ARG A 356 -5.18 30.15 2.22
N ILE A 357 -5.11 28.96 2.83
CA ILE A 357 -3.99 28.01 2.67
C ILE A 357 -3.92 27.53 1.23
N LEU A 358 -5.03 27.05 0.65
CA LEU A 358 -5.07 26.50 -0.71
C LEU A 358 -4.71 27.55 -1.76
N ASN A 359 -5.15 28.78 -1.61
CA ASN A 359 -4.83 29.88 -2.53
C ASN A 359 -3.35 30.30 -2.49
N ASN A 360 -2.65 30.03 -1.38
CA ASN A 360 -1.26 30.41 -1.22
C ASN A 360 -0.26 29.24 -1.30
N ILE A 361 -0.71 28.01 -1.20
CA ILE A 361 0.16 26.83 -1.14
C ILE A 361 1.07 26.68 -2.37
N TYR A 362 0.61 27.15 -3.54
CA TYR A 362 1.42 27.11 -4.75
C TYR A 362 2.61 28.09 -4.73
N ARG A 363 2.59 29.13 -3.87
CA ARG A 363 3.69 30.10 -3.71
C ARG A 363 4.87 29.51 -2.92
N PHE A 364 4.64 28.46 -2.13
CA PHE A 364 5.67 27.85 -1.28
C PHE A 364 6.37 26.69 -1.98
N ASN A 365 7.34 26.98 -2.85
CA ASN A 365 8.15 25.96 -3.51
C ASN A 365 8.87 25.01 -2.53
N PHE A 366 9.20 25.52 -1.33
CA PHE A 366 9.81 24.73 -0.26
C PHE A 366 8.88 23.62 0.25
N ILE A 367 7.59 23.94 0.50
CA ILE A 367 6.58 22.95 0.91
C ILE A 367 6.42 21.85 -0.16
N LYS A 368 6.39 22.24 -1.44
CA LYS A 368 6.34 21.27 -2.55
C LYS A 368 7.55 20.35 -2.55
N LYS A 369 8.76 20.89 -2.35
CA LYS A 369 10.01 20.12 -2.32
C LYS A 369 10.04 19.14 -1.15
N ILE A 370 9.66 19.56 0.04
CA ILE A 370 9.58 18.73 1.24
C ILE A 370 8.53 17.63 1.07
N SER A 371 7.28 17.97 0.76
CA SER A 371 6.19 17.01 0.59
C SER A 371 6.54 15.94 -0.42
N ARG A 372 7.21 16.33 -1.50
CA ARG A 372 7.70 15.43 -2.54
C ARG A 372 8.80 14.51 -2.03
N SER A 373 9.83 15.03 -1.35
CA SER A 373 10.92 14.22 -0.80
C SER A 373 10.39 13.19 0.20
N ILE A 374 9.50 13.62 1.08
CA ILE A 374 8.84 12.75 2.06
C ILE A 374 8.02 11.66 1.35
N SER A 375 7.24 11.99 0.33
CA SER A 375 6.43 11.02 -0.42
C SER A 375 7.27 10.03 -1.20
N ASP A 376 8.42 10.43 -1.71
CA ASP A 376 9.31 9.56 -2.49
C ASP A 376 10.23 8.72 -1.58
N LYS A 377 10.97 9.34 -0.70
CA LYS A 377 12.05 8.70 0.06
C LYS A 377 11.70 8.32 1.49
N GLY A 378 10.68 8.95 2.08
CA GLY A 378 10.38 8.87 3.50
C GLY A 378 10.91 10.09 4.26
N ILE A 379 10.81 10.06 5.59
CA ILE A 379 11.16 11.18 6.47
C ILE A 379 12.58 11.03 7.00
N LEU A 380 12.99 9.79 7.25
CA LEU A 380 14.34 9.45 7.67
C LEU A 380 15.10 9.00 6.43
N PHE A 381 16.08 9.79 6.02
CA PHE A 381 16.97 9.52 4.88
C PHE A 381 18.06 8.55 5.27
#